data_8ed8879f24b0f344f6edfa0bcc4e8394
#
_entry.id   8ed8879f24b0f344f6edfa0bcc4e8394
#
_cell.length_a   1.000
_cell.length_b   1.000
_cell.length_c   1.000
_cell.angle_alpha   90.00
_cell.angle_beta   90.00
_cell.angle_gamma   90.00
#
_symmetry.space_group_name_H-M   'P 1'
#
loop_
_entity.id
_entity.type
_entity.pdbx_description
1 polymer ?
#
loop_
_entity_poly.entity_id
_entity_poly.type
_entity_poly.pdbx_seq_one_letter_code
_entity_poly.pdbx_strand_id
1 'polypeptide(L)'
;MKRNLFLSVLFVLMFAPAHAQQVNILSYNVHNCIGMDKEYNYRRIANVISQTSPDIVALQELDSVTVRNKGIHALGELEKLTGLHGTYAAAIPFQGGSYGIGILSREIPIKYKIIPMPGREEKRTLIIAEFKDYVFCATHQSLTPEDQLLAVPLIEKALQNVDKPIFMAGDMNSAPASAPQLELAKHFATLNDTTSYTFPADRPNRCIDYIYGYSKNGYRFDVQYRKVIEDTISSDHRPVQVIVQVKGK
;
A
#
# COMPACT_ATOMS: atom_id res chain seq x y z
N MET A 1 -14.69 71.71 19.16
CA MET A 1 -15.29 70.48 18.58
C MET A 1 -14.17 69.56 18.10
N LYS A 2 -13.85 68.50 18.84
CA LYS A 2 -12.83 67.50 18.43
C LYS A 2 -13.57 66.32 17.79
N ARG A 3 -13.35 66.08 16.50
CA ARG A 3 -13.89 64.90 15.76
C ARG A 3 -13.00 63.71 16.05
N ASN A 4 -13.48 62.74 16.80
CA ASN A 4 -12.85 61.45 16.98
C ASN A 4 -13.10 60.60 15.71
N LEU A 5 -12.04 60.28 14.98
CA LEU A 5 -12.04 59.39 13.83
C LEU A 5 -11.88 57.94 14.35
N PHE A 6 -13.00 57.17 14.38
CA PHE A 6 -12.94 55.74 14.65
C PHE A 6 -12.43 55.02 13.41
N LEU A 7 -11.23 54.47 13.48
CA LEU A 7 -10.64 53.64 12.45
C LEU A 7 -11.10 52.17 12.71
N SER A 8 -12.10 51.71 11.96
CA SER A 8 -12.51 50.31 12.02
C SER A 8 -11.50 49.44 11.25
N VAL A 9 -10.72 48.65 11.95
CA VAL A 9 -9.83 47.64 11.36
C VAL A 9 -10.69 46.43 11.01
N LEU A 10 -10.92 46.22 9.70
CA LEU A 10 -11.59 45.03 9.16
C LEU A 10 -10.61 43.87 9.16
N PHE A 11 -10.75 42.91 10.09
CA PHE A 11 -9.97 41.68 10.12
C PHE A 11 -10.53 40.72 9.03
N VAL A 12 -9.88 40.69 7.87
CA VAL A 12 -10.19 39.68 6.83
C VAL A 12 -9.54 38.36 7.25
N LEU A 13 -10.35 37.45 7.78
CA LEU A 13 -9.96 36.07 7.98
C LEU A 13 -9.73 35.43 6.59
N MET A 14 -8.47 35.37 6.17
CA MET A 14 -8.10 34.54 5.01
C MET A 14 -8.28 33.07 5.42
N PHE A 15 -9.38 32.46 5.02
CA PHE A 15 -9.50 31.01 4.99
C PHE A 15 -8.53 30.50 3.94
N ALA A 16 -7.36 30.00 4.36
CA ALA A 16 -6.54 29.19 3.50
C ALA A 16 -7.39 27.99 3.05
N PRO A 17 -7.52 27.71 1.75
CA PRO A 17 -8.21 26.50 1.31
C PRO A 17 -7.52 25.32 1.95
N ALA A 18 -8.25 24.47 2.65
CA ALA A 18 -7.74 23.19 3.11
C ALA A 18 -7.23 22.46 1.88
N HIS A 19 -5.91 22.39 1.70
CA HIS A 19 -5.30 21.63 0.60
C HIS A 19 -5.72 20.18 0.81
N ALA A 20 -6.64 19.74 -0.04
CA ALA A 20 -7.04 18.35 -0.08
C ALA A 20 -5.79 17.53 -0.45
N GLN A 21 -5.35 16.70 0.48
CA GLN A 21 -4.15 15.89 0.31
C GLN A 21 -4.35 14.88 -0.81
N GLN A 22 -3.50 14.92 -1.82
CA GLN A 22 -3.44 13.92 -2.87
C GLN A 22 -2.33 12.92 -2.54
N VAL A 23 -2.60 11.62 -2.70
CA VAL A 23 -1.64 10.55 -2.48
C VAL A 23 -1.62 9.62 -3.70
N ASN A 24 -0.44 9.38 -4.25
CA ASN A 24 -0.19 8.43 -5.34
C ASN A 24 0.33 7.11 -4.74
N ILE A 25 -0.49 6.09 -4.79
CA ILE A 25 -0.28 4.79 -4.15
C ILE A 25 -0.03 3.73 -5.22
N LEU A 26 0.98 2.89 -5.01
CA LEU A 26 1.26 1.70 -5.80
C LEU A 26 1.17 0.45 -4.92
N SER A 27 0.55 -0.62 -5.41
CA SER A 27 0.65 -1.99 -4.86
C SER A 27 1.35 -2.87 -5.88
N TYR A 28 2.37 -3.60 -5.46
CA TYR A 28 3.13 -4.45 -6.36
C TYR A 28 3.70 -5.70 -5.68
N ASN A 29 3.14 -6.86 -5.99
CA ASN A 29 3.78 -8.14 -5.68
C ASN A 29 4.94 -8.32 -6.68
N VAL A 30 6.17 -8.36 -6.18
CA VAL A 30 7.39 -8.33 -7.01
C VAL A 30 7.99 -9.71 -7.27
N HIS A 31 7.34 -10.79 -6.81
CA HIS A 31 7.78 -12.16 -7.02
C HIS A 31 9.29 -12.33 -6.78
N ASN A 32 9.77 -11.96 -5.60
CA ASN A 32 11.20 -11.97 -5.22
C ASN A 32 12.11 -11.18 -6.19
N CYS A 33 11.58 -10.25 -6.95
CA CYS A 33 12.25 -9.56 -8.06
C CYS A 33 12.71 -10.50 -9.19
N ILE A 34 12.07 -11.67 -9.32
CA ILE A 34 12.25 -12.62 -10.43
C ILE A 34 11.18 -12.34 -11.48
N GLY A 35 11.63 -12.07 -12.70
CA GLY A 35 10.73 -11.88 -13.83
C GLY A 35 10.14 -13.18 -14.40
N MET A 36 9.19 -13.04 -15.31
CA MET A 36 8.61 -14.15 -16.08
C MET A 36 9.67 -14.87 -16.95
N ASP A 37 10.78 -14.20 -17.23
CA ASP A 37 11.99 -14.76 -17.86
C ASP A 37 12.89 -15.56 -16.89
N LYS A 38 12.51 -15.66 -15.60
CA LYS A 38 13.25 -16.34 -14.52
C LYS A 38 14.56 -15.65 -14.12
N GLU A 39 14.73 -14.39 -14.50
CA GLU A 39 15.92 -13.60 -14.17
C GLU A 39 15.64 -12.65 -13.00
N TYR A 40 16.56 -12.61 -12.00
CA TYR A 40 16.54 -11.60 -10.95
C TYR A 40 16.88 -10.22 -11.52
N ASN A 41 15.98 -9.23 -11.36
CA ASN A 41 16.22 -7.91 -11.90
C ASN A 41 15.59 -6.79 -11.05
N TYR A 42 16.29 -6.38 -9.99
CA TYR A 42 15.86 -5.29 -9.10
C TYR A 42 15.68 -3.96 -9.86
N ARG A 43 16.53 -3.68 -10.85
CA ARG A 43 16.45 -2.45 -11.66
C ARG A 43 15.16 -2.40 -12.47
N ARG A 44 14.71 -3.53 -12.98
CA ARG A 44 13.44 -3.63 -13.73
C ARG A 44 12.26 -3.28 -12.82
N ILE A 45 12.20 -3.85 -11.62
CA ILE A 45 11.19 -3.52 -10.61
C ILE A 45 11.27 -2.02 -10.24
N ALA A 46 12.46 -1.51 -9.96
CA ALA A 46 12.67 -0.09 -9.62
C ALA A 46 12.24 0.85 -10.75
N ASN A 47 12.46 0.48 -12.01
CA ASN A 47 12.02 1.28 -13.17
C ASN A 47 10.48 1.35 -13.24
N VAL A 48 9.78 0.23 -13.02
CA VAL A 48 8.30 0.19 -12.96
C VAL A 48 7.80 1.12 -11.86
N ILE A 49 8.38 1.04 -10.65
CA ILE A 49 8.04 1.92 -9.53
C ILE A 49 8.28 3.38 -9.91
N SER A 50 9.46 3.71 -10.43
CA SER A 50 9.86 5.10 -10.74
C SER A 50 8.98 5.74 -11.83
N GLN A 51 8.55 4.97 -12.84
CA GLN A 51 7.66 5.45 -13.91
C GLN A 51 6.29 5.88 -13.41
N THR A 52 5.81 5.31 -12.30
CA THR A 52 4.54 5.68 -11.67
C THR A 52 4.67 6.87 -10.72
N SER A 53 5.91 7.27 -10.37
CA SER A 53 6.21 8.36 -9.43
C SER A 53 5.39 8.32 -8.14
N PRO A 54 5.30 7.19 -7.42
CA PRO A 54 4.42 7.03 -6.29
C PRO A 54 4.91 7.82 -5.08
N ASP A 55 3.98 8.21 -4.21
CA ASP A 55 4.32 8.72 -2.88
C ASP A 55 4.60 7.56 -1.93
N ILE A 56 3.90 6.44 -2.16
CA ILE A 56 4.01 5.25 -1.32
C ILE A 56 3.71 3.97 -2.10
N VAL A 57 4.44 2.91 -1.80
CA VAL A 57 4.36 1.59 -2.45
C VAL A 57 4.21 0.50 -1.39
N ALA A 58 3.23 -0.38 -1.56
CA ALA A 58 3.17 -1.67 -0.86
C ALA A 58 3.84 -2.73 -1.74
N LEU A 59 4.85 -3.41 -1.19
CA LEU A 59 5.59 -4.47 -1.87
C LEU A 59 5.34 -5.81 -1.19
N GLN A 60 5.02 -6.84 -1.96
CA GLN A 60 4.87 -8.20 -1.48
C GLN A 60 5.96 -9.09 -2.07
N GLU A 61 6.22 -10.22 -1.43
CA GLU A 61 7.20 -11.21 -1.84
C GLU A 61 8.64 -10.69 -1.91
N LEU A 62 9.09 -10.09 -0.82
CA LEU A 62 10.46 -9.60 -0.69
C LEU A 62 11.34 -10.59 0.06
N ASP A 63 12.45 -10.99 -0.55
CA ASP A 63 13.52 -11.69 0.13
C ASP A 63 14.45 -10.72 0.86
N SER A 64 14.91 -11.10 2.04
CA SER A 64 15.96 -10.44 2.75
C SER A 64 17.08 -11.44 3.09
N VAL A 65 18.23 -11.28 2.46
CA VAL A 65 19.46 -12.04 2.64
C VAL A 65 19.30 -13.57 2.56
N THR A 66 18.38 -14.04 1.71
CA THR A 66 18.18 -15.47 1.48
C THR A 66 19.24 -16.07 0.56
N VAL A 67 19.40 -17.40 0.61
CA VAL A 67 20.34 -18.11 -0.29
C VAL A 67 19.93 -17.92 -1.76
N ARG A 68 18.62 -18.03 -2.09
CA ARG A 68 18.15 -17.93 -3.47
C ARG A 68 18.42 -16.56 -4.10
N ASN A 69 18.40 -15.48 -3.33
CA ASN A 69 18.70 -14.13 -3.81
C ASN A 69 20.16 -13.71 -3.55
N LYS A 70 21.05 -14.68 -3.27
CA LYS A 70 22.50 -14.48 -3.08
C LYS A 70 22.84 -13.51 -1.94
N GLY A 71 22.07 -13.53 -0.86
CA GLY A 71 22.30 -12.70 0.32
C GLY A 71 21.95 -11.22 0.15
N ILE A 72 21.19 -10.85 -0.87
CA ILE A 72 20.76 -9.46 -1.10
C ILE A 72 19.56 -9.14 -0.22
N HIS A 73 19.53 -7.96 0.38
CA HIS A 73 18.32 -7.40 0.99
C HIS A 73 17.52 -6.66 -0.09
N ALA A 74 16.49 -7.33 -0.64
CA ALA A 74 15.76 -6.86 -1.81
C ALA A 74 15.19 -5.44 -1.64
N LEU A 75 14.56 -5.15 -0.49
CA LEU A 75 14.02 -3.80 -0.22
C LEU A 75 15.13 -2.74 -0.22
N GLY A 76 16.27 -3.01 0.44
CA GLY A 76 17.40 -2.07 0.48
C GLY A 76 18.03 -1.82 -0.90
N GLU A 77 17.98 -2.82 -1.79
CA GLU A 77 18.41 -2.61 -3.19
C GLU A 77 17.40 -1.74 -3.95
N LEU A 78 16.10 -1.94 -3.72
CA LEU A 78 15.06 -1.09 -4.31
C LEU A 78 15.10 0.34 -3.75
N GLU A 79 15.41 0.55 -2.45
CA GLU A 79 15.66 1.89 -1.88
C GLU A 79 16.75 2.65 -2.66
N LYS A 80 17.90 2.02 -2.86
CA LYS A 80 19.03 2.61 -3.59
C LYS A 80 18.66 2.98 -5.02
N LEU A 81 17.87 2.13 -5.69
CA LEU A 81 17.51 2.32 -7.10
C LEU A 81 16.38 3.32 -7.31
N THR A 82 15.47 3.49 -6.34
CA THR A 82 14.31 4.37 -6.44
C THR A 82 14.49 5.71 -5.73
N GLY A 83 15.40 5.77 -4.74
CA GLY A 83 15.55 6.92 -3.85
C GLY A 83 14.44 7.06 -2.80
N LEU A 84 13.57 6.05 -2.65
CA LEU A 84 12.51 6.00 -1.65
C LEU A 84 13.03 5.36 -0.35
N HIS A 85 12.35 5.60 0.78
CA HIS A 85 12.69 5.03 2.08
C HIS A 85 11.94 3.72 2.33
N GLY A 86 12.64 2.67 2.75
CA GLY A 86 12.09 1.33 2.98
C GLY A 86 11.70 1.06 4.43
N THR A 87 10.62 0.33 4.60
CA THR A 87 10.21 -0.31 5.87
C THR A 87 9.91 -1.77 5.58
N TYR A 88 10.72 -2.69 6.12
CA TYR A 88 10.59 -4.13 5.89
C TYR A 88 9.93 -4.84 7.06
N ALA A 89 9.12 -5.86 6.76
CA ALA A 89 8.59 -6.80 7.73
C ALA A 89 8.77 -8.24 7.26
N ALA A 90 9.53 -9.03 8.02
CA ALA A 90 9.63 -10.46 7.81
C ALA A 90 8.30 -11.14 8.19
N ALA A 91 7.82 -12.03 7.32
CA ALA A 91 6.70 -12.93 7.60
C ALA A 91 7.22 -14.28 8.11
N ILE A 92 8.24 -14.84 7.44
CA ILE A 92 8.86 -16.13 7.79
C ILE A 92 10.39 -16.07 7.72
N PRO A 93 11.12 -16.88 8.51
CA PRO A 93 12.50 -17.25 8.22
C PRO A 93 12.55 -18.08 6.93
N PHE A 94 13.47 -17.78 6.04
CA PHE A 94 13.57 -18.49 4.76
C PHE A 94 15.01 -18.54 4.26
N GLN A 95 15.51 -19.75 3.98
CA GLN A 95 16.83 -19.99 3.39
C GLN A 95 17.98 -19.17 4.00
N GLY A 96 18.10 -19.15 5.34
CA GLY A 96 19.13 -18.42 6.06
C GLY A 96 18.89 -16.92 6.25
N GLY A 97 17.88 -16.37 5.60
CA GLY A 97 17.40 -15.01 5.76
C GLY A 97 15.92 -14.97 6.13
N SER A 98 15.17 -14.08 5.52
CA SER A 98 13.71 -13.96 5.70
C SER A 98 13.01 -13.60 4.41
N TYR A 99 11.70 -13.88 4.38
CA TYR A 99 10.77 -13.52 3.31
C TYR A 99 9.60 -12.76 3.91
N GLY A 100 9.11 -11.75 3.21
CA GLY A 100 8.07 -10.91 3.76
C GLY A 100 7.59 -9.82 2.81
N ILE A 101 7.24 -8.68 3.40
CA ILE A 101 6.67 -7.53 2.70
C ILE A 101 7.43 -6.25 3.04
N GLY A 102 7.20 -5.19 2.26
CA GLY A 102 7.80 -3.89 2.51
C GLY A 102 6.92 -2.73 2.10
N ILE A 103 7.29 -1.56 2.59
CA ILE A 103 6.79 -0.27 2.13
C ILE A 103 7.99 0.50 1.58
N LEU A 104 7.84 1.12 0.41
CA LEU A 104 8.70 2.20 -0.04
C LEU A 104 7.91 3.50 0.00
N SER A 105 8.49 4.60 0.51
CA SER A 105 7.80 5.87 0.65
C SER A 105 8.72 7.06 0.42
N ARG A 106 8.16 8.19 -0.07
CA ARG A 106 8.91 9.46 -0.20
C ARG A 106 9.32 10.02 1.15
N GLU A 107 8.43 9.90 2.14
CA GLU A 107 8.65 10.35 3.51
C GLU A 107 9.05 9.19 4.40
N ILE A 108 9.91 9.44 5.38
CA ILE A 108 10.20 8.46 6.43
C ILE A 108 8.98 8.40 7.36
N PRO A 109 8.46 7.20 7.69
CA PRO A 109 7.34 7.10 8.63
C PRO A 109 7.75 7.61 10.02
N ILE A 110 6.85 8.33 10.70
CA ILE A 110 7.05 8.81 12.08
C ILE A 110 7.23 7.63 13.03
N LYS A 111 6.43 6.58 12.81
CA LYS A 111 6.52 5.29 13.51
C LYS A 111 5.85 4.21 12.68
N TYR A 112 6.18 2.97 12.95
CA TYR A 112 5.48 1.84 12.37
C TYR A 112 5.35 0.69 13.38
N LYS A 113 4.43 -0.20 13.12
CA LYS A 113 4.25 -1.46 13.85
C LYS A 113 4.04 -2.60 12.86
N ILE A 114 4.46 -3.79 13.28
CA ILE A 114 4.31 -5.03 12.52
C ILE A 114 3.37 -5.94 13.33
N ILE A 115 2.35 -6.48 12.67
CA ILE A 115 1.37 -7.36 13.28
C ILE A 115 1.41 -8.70 12.55
N PRO A 116 1.66 -9.81 13.26
CA PRO A 116 1.51 -11.15 12.68
C PRO A 116 0.06 -11.38 12.23
N MET A 117 -0.10 -11.93 11.04
CA MET A 117 -1.38 -12.21 10.43
C MET A 117 -1.58 -13.71 10.22
N PRO A 118 -2.84 -14.19 10.19
CA PRO A 118 -3.13 -15.59 9.92
C PRO A 118 -2.58 -16.06 8.58
N GLY A 119 -2.08 -17.28 8.56
CA GLY A 119 -1.57 -17.97 7.38
C GLY A 119 -1.12 -19.37 7.78
N ARG A 120 -1.93 -20.40 7.46
CA ARG A 120 -1.65 -21.80 7.80
C ARG A 120 -0.60 -22.41 6.88
N GLU A 121 -0.62 -22.01 5.61
CA GLU A 121 0.35 -22.43 4.61
C GLU A 121 1.67 -21.68 4.75
N GLU A 122 1.60 -20.40 5.08
CA GLU A 122 2.73 -19.49 5.27
C GLU A 122 2.30 -18.36 6.20
N LYS A 123 3.08 -18.07 7.22
CA LYS A 123 2.79 -16.95 8.13
C LYS A 123 2.79 -15.64 7.35
N ARG A 124 1.80 -14.79 7.68
CA ARG A 124 1.60 -13.49 7.04
C ARG A 124 1.89 -12.35 8.02
N THR A 125 1.99 -11.14 7.50
CA THR A 125 2.26 -9.97 8.31
C THR A 125 1.56 -8.74 7.74
N LEU A 126 1.32 -7.76 8.60
CA LEU A 126 0.79 -6.44 8.27
C LEU A 126 1.77 -5.39 8.80
N ILE A 127 2.21 -4.49 7.93
CA ILE A 127 2.89 -3.27 8.33
C ILE A 127 1.85 -2.17 8.47
N ILE A 128 1.87 -1.42 9.58
CA ILE A 128 1.10 -0.17 9.75
C ILE A 128 2.11 0.93 9.98
N ALA A 129 2.30 1.80 9.00
CA ALA A 129 3.21 2.93 9.03
C ALA A 129 2.44 4.25 9.15
N GLU A 130 2.78 5.07 10.14
CA GLU A 130 2.18 6.38 10.36
C GLU A 130 3.07 7.47 9.75
N PHE A 131 2.49 8.25 8.86
CA PHE A 131 3.08 9.45 8.28
C PHE A 131 2.44 10.71 8.89
N LYS A 132 2.93 11.89 8.50
CA LYS A 132 2.41 13.16 9.01
C LYS A 132 0.89 13.28 8.82
N ASP A 133 0.40 12.99 7.63
CA ASP A 133 -0.95 13.31 7.22
C ASP A 133 -1.86 12.08 7.00
N TYR A 134 -1.31 10.86 7.00
CA TYR A 134 -2.05 9.61 6.80
C TYR A 134 -1.36 8.41 7.48
N VAL A 135 -2.06 7.30 7.51
CA VAL A 135 -1.53 5.98 7.87
C VAL A 135 -1.59 5.07 6.65
N PHE A 136 -0.54 4.29 6.43
CA PHE A 136 -0.48 3.32 5.34
C PHE A 136 -0.23 1.91 5.87
N CYS A 137 -1.01 0.97 5.35
CA CYS A 137 -0.92 -0.45 5.68
C CYS A 137 -0.48 -1.24 4.46
N ALA A 138 0.51 -2.11 4.61
CA ALA A 138 0.91 -3.06 3.59
C ALA A 138 0.72 -4.48 4.10
N THR A 139 0.19 -5.37 3.27
CA THR A 139 -0.05 -6.78 3.64
C THR A 139 0.10 -7.69 2.42
N HIS A 140 0.28 -8.99 2.68
CA HIS A 140 0.12 -10.10 1.74
C HIS A 140 -0.70 -11.17 2.46
N GLN A 141 -1.95 -11.38 2.04
CA GLN A 141 -2.87 -12.28 2.73
C GLN A 141 -2.60 -13.75 2.41
N SER A 142 -3.11 -14.63 3.27
CA SER A 142 -3.08 -16.08 3.07
C SER A 142 -3.76 -16.49 1.75
N LEU A 143 -3.39 -17.64 1.21
CA LEU A 143 -4.11 -18.28 0.10
C LEU A 143 -5.43 -18.91 0.58
N THR A 144 -5.58 -19.09 1.89
CA THR A 144 -6.72 -19.77 2.52
C THR A 144 -7.79 -18.76 2.93
N PRO A 145 -9.05 -18.86 2.39
CA PRO A 145 -10.12 -17.91 2.68
C PRO A 145 -10.47 -17.76 4.16
N GLU A 146 -10.39 -18.86 4.95
CA GLU A 146 -10.67 -18.82 6.39
C GLU A 146 -9.64 -17.98 7.15
N ASP A 147 -8.35 -18.04 6.76
CA ASP A 147 -7.30 -17.22 7.34
C ASP A 147 -7.47 -15.74 6.95
N GLN A 148 -7.88 -15.47 5.71
CA GLN A 148 -8.21 -14.13 5.24
C GLN A 148 -9.38 -13.53 6.04
N LEU A 149 -10.43 -14.31 6.32
CA LEU A 149 -11.56 -13.90 7.17
C LEU A 149 -11.13 -13.62 8.61
N LEU A 150 -10.22 -14.43 9.18
CA LEU A 150 -9.66 -14.20 10.52
C LEU A 150 -8.77 -12.94 10.56
N ALA A 151 -8.18 -12.53 9.44
CA ALA A 151 -7.36 -11.33 9.35
C ALA A 151 -8.18 -10.04 9.49
N VAL A 152 -9.42 -10.00 8.98
CA VAL A 152 -10.25 -8.78 8.96
C VAL A 152 -10.44 -8.17 10.35
N PRO A 153 -10.91 -8.90 11.39
CA PRO A 153 -11.07 -8.31 12.73
C PRO A 153 -9.74 -7.91 13.38
N LEU A 154 -8.62 -8.51 13.02
CA LEU A 154 -7.29 -8.11 13.51
C LEU A 154 -6.86 -6.77 12.91
N ILE A 155 -7.09 -6.58 11.61
CA ILE A 155 -6.85 -5.31 10.91
C ILE A 155 -7.74 -4.22 11.52
N GLU A 156 -9.04 -4.47 11.65
CA GLU A 156 -10.02 -3.54 12.22
C GLU A 156 -9.60 -3.10 13.62
N LYS A 157 -9.32 -4.06 14.52
CA LYS A 157 -8.85 -3.77 15.88
C LYS A 157 -7.59 -2.90 15.92
N ALA A 158 -6.69 -3.09 14.95
CA ALA A 158 -5.45 -2.33 14.89
C ALA A 158 -5.66 -0.87 14.43
N LEU A 159 -6.73 -0.58 13.69
CA LEU A 159 -7.00 0.69 13.03
C LEU A 159 -8.12 1.52 13.67
N GLN A 160 -9.00 0.92 14.49
CA GLN A 160 -10.23 1.55 15.01
C GLN A 160 -10.03 2.88 15.75
N ASN A 161 -8.84 3.12 16.34
CA ASN A 161 -8.52 4.34 17.11
C ASN A 161 -7.60 5.31 16.34
N VAL A 162 -7.42 5.10 15.04
CA VAL A 162 -6.57 5.97 14.20
C VAL A 162 -7.41 7.13 13.68
N ASP A 163 -7.02 8.34 14.02
CA ASP A 163 -7.72 9.58 13.63
C ASP A 163 -6.99 10.31 12.49
N LYS A 164 -6.57 9.55 11.48
CA LYS A 164 -5.99 10.02 10.21
C LYS A 164 -6.62 9.24 9.06
N PRO A 165 -6.56 9.75 7.83
CA PRO A 165 -6.86 8.92 6.64
C PRO A 165 -5.99 7.67 6.66
N ILE A 166 -6.59 6.51 6.39
CA ILE A 166 -5.89 5.23 6.36
C ILE A 166 -6.04 4.60 4.98
N PHE A 167 -4.93 4.20 4.41
CA PHE A 167 -4.86 3.40 3.21
C PHE A 167 -4.33 2.01 3.54
N MET A 168 -4.78 1.01 2.80
CA MET A 168 -4.23 -0.34 2.85
C MET A 168 -4.02 -0.85 1.43
N ALA A 169 -2.88 -1.47 1.17
CA ALA A 169 -2.59 -2.04 -0.13
C ALA A 169 -1.88 -3.39 -0.01
N GLY A 170 -2.07 -4.24 -1.02
CA GLY A 170 -1.39 -5.52 -1.08
C GLY A 170 -2.06 -6.55 -1.98
N ASP A 171 -1.45 -7.72 -2.03
CA ASP A 171 -2.00 -8.94 -2.60
C ASP A 171 -2.91 -9.61 -1.57
N MET A 172 -4.20 -9.62 -1.86
CA MET A 172 -5.22 -10.19 -0.98
C MET A 172 -5.48 -11.66 -1.28
N ASN A 173 -4.89 -12.22 -2.33
CA ASN A 173 -5.10 -13.61 -2.77
C ASN A 173 -6.57 -14.01 -2.89
N SER A 174 -7.45 -13.06 -3.16
CA SER A 174 -8.90 -13.27 -3.18
C SER A 174 -9.59 -12.43 -4.25
N ALA A 175 -10.56 -13.03 -4.93
CA ALA A 175 -11.34 -12.36 -5.99
C ALA A 175 -12.36 -11.36 -5.41
N PRO A 176 -12.79 -10.33 -6.17
CA PRO A 176 -13.66 -9.26 -5.68
C PRO A 176 -14.97 -9.70 -5.02
N ALA A 177 -15.58 -10.78 -5.51
CA ALA A 177 -16.84 -11.32 -4.99
C ALA A 177 -16.66 -12.41 -3.92
N SER A 178 -15.43 -12.68 -3.48
CA SER A 178 -15.16 -13.68 -2.45
C SER A 178 -15.61 -13.23 -1.05
N ALA A 179 -15.90 -14.18 -0.16
CA ALA A 179 -16.32 -13.86 1.20
C ALA A 179 -15.34 -12.95 1.96
N PRO A 180 -13.99 -13.13 1.88
CA PRO A 180 -13.05 -12.21 2.51
C PRO A 180 -13.13 -10.78 1.97
N GLN A 181 -13.31 -10.61 0.65
CA GLN A 181 -13.45 -9.27 0.06
C GLN A 181 -14.76 -8.59 0.45
N LEU A 182 -15.85 -9.35 0.53
CA LEU A 182 -17.14 -8.84 1.01
C LEU A 182 -17.07 -8.44 2.50
N GLU A 183 -16.30 -9.18 3.31
CA GLU A 183 -16.08 -8.81 4.72
C GLU A 183 -15.23 -7.55 4.85
N LEU A 184 -14.12 -7.43 4.11
CA LEU A 184 -13.29 -6.22 4.06
C LEU A 184 -14.09 -5.00 3.60
N ALA A 185 -15.00 -5.16 2.63
CA ALA A 185 -15.83 -4.07 2.11
C ALA A 185 -16.76 -3.43 3.16
N LYS A 186 -17.00 -4.09 4.30
CA LYS A 186 -17.74 -3.49 5.42
C LYS A 186 -16.95 -2.37 6.13
N HIS A 187 -15.63 -2.37 5.97
CA HIS A 187 -14.70 -1.47 6.66
C HIS A 187 -13.91 -0.57 5.70
N PHE A 188 -13.71 -1.02 4.47
CA PHE A 188 -12.85 -0.39 3.48
C PHE A 188 -13.57 -0.13 2.17
N ALA A 189 -13.34 1.03 1.58
CA ALA A 189 -13.69 1.32 0.19
C ALA A 189 -12.55 0.85 -0.72
N THR A 190 -12.85 0.02 -1.73
CA THR A 190 -11.88 -0.35 -2.77
C THR A 190 -11.67 0.83 -3.71
N LEU A 191 -10.41 1.22 -3.93
CA LEU A 191 -10.05 2.41 -4.71
C LEU A 191 -9.62 2.07 -6.13
N ASN A 192 -9.08 0.88 -6.38
CA ASN A 192 -8.72 0.42 -7.73
C ASN A 192 -9.93 -0.16 -8.48
N ASP A 193 -9.76 -0.32 -9.79
CA ASP A 193 -10.74 -0.99 -10.65
C ASP A 193 -10.60 -2.51 -10.54
N THR A 194 -11.59 -3.17 -9.95
CA THR A 194 -11.60 -4.63 -9.76
C THR A 194 -11.99 -5.41 -11.01
N THR A 195 -12.39 -4.75 -12.09
CA THR A 195 -12.62 -5.38 -13.39
C THR A 195 -11.33 -5.51 -14.22
N SER A 196 -10.28 -4.80 -13.81
CA SER A 196 -8.94 -4.88 -14.38
C SER A 196 -8.13 -5.95 -13.64
N TYR A 197 -7.70 -6.98 -14.36
CA TYR A 197 -7.01 -8.13 -13.78
C TYR A 197 -5.54 -7.86 -13.53
N THR A 198 -5.01 -8.40 -12.42
CA THR A 198 -3.63 -8.18 -11.95
C THR A 198 -2.75 -9.42 -12.05
N PHE A 199 -3.34 -10.61 -12.13
CA PHE A 199 -2.63 -11.89 -12.14
C PHE A 199 -3.24 -12.91 -13.13
N PRO A 200 -2.43 -13.79 -13.76
CA PRO A 200 -0.98 -13.67 -13.92
C PRO A 200 -0.62 -12.54 -14.90
N ALA A 201 0.61 -12.01 -14.82
CA ALA A 201 1.00 -10.80 -15.54
C ALA A 201 0.93 -10.94 -17.07
N ASP A 202 1.28 -12.12 -17.63
CA ASP A 202 1.30 -12.38 -19.06
C ASP A 202 -0.11 -12.53 -19.68
N ARG A 203 -1.01 -13.20 -18.96
CA ARG A 203 -2.41 -13.45 -19.36
C ARG A 203 -3.37 -13.28 -18.18
N PRO A 204 -3.60 -12.04 -17.77
CA PRO A 204 -4.35 -11.78 -16.53
C PRO A 204 -5.80 -12.24 -16.64
N ASN A 205 -6.25 -12.93 -15.60
CA ASN A 205 -7.62 -13.45 -15.48
C ASN A 205 -8.20 -13.31 -14.07
N ARG A 206 -7.44 -12.75 -13.11
CA ARG A 206 -7.86 -12.50 -11.74
C ARG A 206 -7.43 -11.11 -11.27
N CYS A 207 -8.28 -10.43 -10.52
CA CYS A 207 -7.93 -9.27 -9.72
C CYS A 207 -7.76 -9.76 -8.28
N ILE A 208 -6.52 -9.73 -7.77
CA ILE A 208 -6.18 -10.17 -6.41
C ILE A 208 -5.33 -9.14 -5.66
N ASP A 209 -4.87 -8.10 -6.36
CA ASP A 209 -4.12 -6.98 -5.80
C ASP A 209 -5.04 -5.76 -5.65
N TYR A 210 -5.00 -5.13 -4.48
CA TYR A 210 -5.94 -4.05 -4.14
C TYR A 210 -5.27 -2.88 -3.45
N ILE A 211 -5.95 -1.73 -3.57
CA ILE A 211 -5.71 -0.51 -2.79
C ILE A 211 -7.04 -0.08 -2.19
N TYR A 212 -7.04 0.18 -0.88
CA TYR A 212 -8.23 0.52 -0.11
C TYR A 212 -8.07 1.83 0.65
N GLY A 213 -9.20 2.49 0.91
CA GLY A 213 -9.35 3.54 1.89
C GLY A 213 -10.25 3.08 3.04
N TYR A 214 -9.84 3.29 4.29
CA TYR A 214 -10.62 2.91 5.47
C TYR A 214 -11.79 3.86 5.68
N SER A 215 -13.02 3.35 5.65
CA SER A 215 -14.25 4.15 5.62
C SER A 215 -14.89 4.39 6.99
N LYS A 216 -14.39 3.76 8.05
CA LYS A 216 -15.01 3.84 9.40
C LYS A 216 -14.61 5.05 10.23
N ASN A 217 -13.58 5.77 9.84
CA ASN A 217 -13.08 6.94 10.59
C ASN A 217 -13.55 8.29 10.01
N GLY A 218 -14.52 8.28 9.07
CA GLY A 218 -15.20 9.47 8.56
C GLY A 218 -14.51 10.15 7.36
N TYR A 219 -13.29 9.75 6.99
CA TYR A 219 -12.62 10.27 5.80
C TYR A 219 -13.23 9.71 4.52
N ARG A 220 -13.22 10.51 3.45
CA ARG A 220 -13.67 10.14 2.11
C ARG A 220 -12.51 10.16 1.14
N PHE A 221 -12.56 9.28 0.17
CA PHE A 221 -11.51 9.06 -0.82
C PHE A 221 -12.08 9.32 -2.22
N ASP A 222 -11.56 10.35 -2.89
CA ASP A 222 -11.97 10.72 -4.24
C ASP A 222 -10.88 10.27 -5.23
N VAL A 223 -11.15 9.20 -5.95
CA VAL A 223 -10.18 8.60 -6.88
C VAL A 223 -10.07 9.46 -8.13
N GLN A 224 -8.90 10.06 -8.34
CA GLN A 224 -8.59 10.90 -9.50
C GLN A 224 -8.04 10.10 -10.68
N TYR A 225 -7.33 9.00 -10.38
CA TYR A 225 -6.73 8.11 -11.36
C TYR A 225 -6.57 6.71 -10.79
N ARG A 226 -6.77 5.70 -11.63
CA ARG A 226 -6.51 4.29 -11.29
C ARG A 226 -6.12 3.53 -12.54
N LYS A 227 -5.14 2.65 -12.40
CA LYS A 227 -4.66 1.83 -13.51
C LYS A 227 -3.99 0.55 -13.01
N VAL A 228 -4.18 -0.54 -13.71
CA VAL A 228 -3.31 -1.71 -13.69
C VAL A 228 -2.20 -1.49 -14.73
N ILE A 229 -0.95 -1.52 -14.30
CA ILE A 229 0.20 -1.27 -15.18
C ILE A 229 0.46 -2.51 -16.02
N GLU A 230 0.52 -2.34 -17.34
CA GLU A 230 0.79 -3.43 -18.27
C GLU A 230 2.28 -3.77 -18.30
N ASP A 231 2.72 -4.50 -17.28
CA ASP A 231 4.04 -5.12 -17.24
C ASP A 231 3.87 -6.63 -17.24
N THR A 232 4.37 -7.28 -18.28
CA THR A 232 4.22 -8.72 -18.50
C THR A 232 5.48 -9.52 -18.18
N ILE A 233 6.55 -8.85 -17.74
CA ILE A 233 7.88 -9.45 -17.61
C ILE A 233 8.47 -9.30 -16.21
N SER A 234 8.30 -8.14 -15.55
CA SER A 234 9.05 -7.82 -14.35
C SER A 234 8.67 -8.67 -13.13
N SER A 235 7.42 -9.09 -13.04
CA SER A 235 6.85 -9.98 -12.01
C SER A 235 5.79 -10.87 -12.64
N ASP A 236 5.25 -11.83 -11.90
CA ASP A 236 4.06 -12.58 -12.28
C ASP A 236 2.75 -11.86 -11.91
N HIS A 237 2.82 -10.73 -11.20
CA HIS A 237 1.73 -9.79 -10.97
C HIS A 237 1.93 -8.48 -11.72
N ARG A 238 0.80 -7.84 -12.10
CA ARG A 238 0.79 -6.47 -12.63
C ARG A 238 0.60 -5.47 -11.51
N PRO A 239 1.40 -4.38 -11.45
CA PRO A 239 1.25 -3.36 -10.43
C PRO A 239 -0.09 -2.62 -10.54
N VAL A 240 -0.65 -2.23 -9.39
CA VAL A 240 -1.88 -1.43 -9.32
C VAL A 240 -1.55 -0.04 -8.81
N GLN A 241 -1.95 1.00 -9.55
CA GLN A 241 -1.76 2.40 -9.19
C GLN A 241 -3.09 3.09 -8.95
N VAL A 242 -3.15 3.92 -7.89
CA VAL A 242 -4.27 4.82 -7.60
C VAL A 242 -3.73 6.17 -7.18
N ILE A 243 -4.26 7.24 -7.77
CA ILE A 243 -4.09 8.60 -7.27
C ILE A 243 -5.40 9.03 -6.63
N VAL A 244 -5.36 9.37 -5.36
CA VAL A 244 -6.54 9.63 -4.55
C VAL A 244 -6.41 10.96 -3.82
N GLN A 245 -7.49 11.74 -3.83
CA GLN A 245 -7.64 12.93 -3.02
C GLN A 245 -8.41 12.60 -1.75
N VAL A 246 -7.83 12.92 -0.58
CA VAL A 246 -8.52 12.76 0.70
C VAL A 246 -9.40 13.98 0.93
N LYS A 247 -10.68 13.74 1.21
CA LYS A 247 -11.62 14.76 1.67
C LYS A 247 -11.79 14.62 3.18
N GLY A 248 -11.81 15.73 3.89
CA GLY A 248 -12.01 15.77 5.35
C GLY A 248 -13.29 15.06 5.78
N LYS A 249 -13.40 14.88 7.09
CA LYS A 249 -14.59 14.34 7.76
C LYS A 249 -15.82 15.20 7.51
#